data_9381583d5a47eae4d925e4e9560b7226
#
_entry.id   9381583d5a47eae4d925e4e9560b7226
#
_cell.length_a   1.000
_cell.length_b   1.000
_cell.length_c   1.000
_cell.angle_alpha   90.00
_cell.angle_beta   90.00
_cell.angle_gamma   90.00
#
_symmetry.space_group_name_H-M   'P 1'
#
loop_
_entity.id
_entity.type
_entity.pdbx_description
1 polymer ?
#
loop_
_entity_poly.entity_id
_entity_poly.type
_entity_poly.pdbx_seq_one_letter_code
_entity_poly.pdbx_strand_id
1 'polypeptide(L)'
;MSTTAVGNNEGTELISSSEQELEHIQNFHGKYPKQLWYLFFSEMWERFCFYGMRGMLTFFMVHQLFMKEDEANLQYGATQAFVYAFTFIGGLFADKILGFRKSLFWGGLLMITGSLILAFDPREFFFLGISFTVIGTGFFKPNISTMVGALYKKDDTRRDAGFSLFYSGINIGALLGGYACISIGKGELFGGTVPENLRWNVAFGLAAVVMTISLITFVFTKRSLGPIGLSPLKDPLTPGVTGEKTKGKKWMMYATYIGSLAVVPVIMTMVAKTEYTDWFMYIIGPVTLIYLIYEMTKYSAVEVKKLTAALVFIVFSIIFWAFFEQSGGSLSLFAANNLDNKLLGTLEVDPNGVNNAANSLFVIIFAPLLGLIWIWMSKRKIEPNTVVKFGLGFLFLSLAFYIFYYTRYFANMQGMTSLDFFTLAYLVVTFGELCLSPIGLSIMTKLSPKALQGVMMGMWFLASAYGQYAAGILGAGMVSPNESASAAEKLIAYTDGYKQLSIYALVAGVVLIAISPLVRKLMQEVK
;
A
#
# COMPACT_ATOMS: atom_id res chain seq x y z
N MET A 1 23.32 -38.39 -41.31
CA MET A 1 24.03 -38.24 -40.03
C MET A 1 24.36 -36.78 -39.83
N SER A 2 24.09 -36.26 -38.61
CA SER A 2 24.55 -34.95 -38.12
C SER A 2 23.79 -33.70 -38.57
N THR A 3 22.64 -33.41 -37.93
CA THR A 3 22.04 -32.07 -37.83
C THR A 3 21.24 -31.92 -36.52
N THR A 4 21.88 -32.14 -35.36
CA THR A 4 21.20 -32.02 -34.05
C THR A 4 22.03 -31.35 -32.95
N ALA A 5 23.10 -30.63 -33.28
CA ALA A 5 24.01 -30.07 -32.28
C ALA A 5 24.01 -28.52 -32.14
N VAL A 6 23.37 -27.78 -33.06
CA VAL A 6 23.49 -26.30 -33.07
C VAL A 6 22.46 -25.61 -32.15
N GLY A 7 21.30 -26.21 -31.88
CA GLY A 7 20.28 -25.59 -31.03
C GLY A 7 20.57 -25.60 -29.50
N ASN A 8 21.38 -26.53 -29.03
CA ASN A 8 21.69 -26.66 -27.60
C ASN A 8 22.81 -25.72 -27.11
N ASN A 9 23.74 -25.35 -27.99
CA ASN A 9 24.88 -24.50 -27.61
C ASN A 9 24.48 -23.04 -27.40
N GLU A 10 23.65 -22.49 -28.27
CA GLU A 10 23.19 -21.08 -28.11
C GLU A 10 22.36 -20.87 -26.82
N GLY A 11 21.48 -21.83 -26.51
CA GLY A 11 20.70 -21.77 -25.27
C GLY A 11 21.57 -21.88 -24.03
N THR A 12 22.59 -22.72 -24.04
CA THR A 12 23.53 -22.92 -22.94
C THR A 12 24.48 -21.72 -22.77
N GLU A 13 24.95 -21.12 -23.86
CA GLU A 13 25.77 -19.91 -23.86
C GLU A 13 24.98 -18.68 -23.34
N LEU A 14 23.71 -18.52 -23.73
CA LEU A 14 22.84 -17.44 -23.26
C LEU A 14 22.52 -17.57 -21.77
N ILE A 15 22.27 -18.77 -21.27
CA ILE A 15 22.06 -19.03 -19.84
C ILE A 15 23.33 -18.70 -19.06
N SER A 16 24.48 -19.15 -19.52
CA SER A 16 25.78 -18.88 -18.89
C SER A 16 26.11 -17.39 -18.84
N SER A 17 25.83 -16.64 -19.90
CA SER A 17 26.06 -15.18 -19.92
C SER A 17 25.13 -14.42 -18.99
N SER A 18 23.86 -14.81 -18.89
CA SER A 18 22.87 -14.18 -18.00
C SER A 18 23.14 -14.48 -16.53
N GLU A 19 23.60 -15.70 -16.20
CA GLU A 19 24.03 -16.06 -14.85
C GLU A 19 25.26 -15.26 -14.42
N GLN A 20 26.25 -15.10 -15.31
CA GLN A 20 27.45 -14.30 -15.05
C GLN A 20 27.09 -12.82 -14.85
N GLU A 21 26.17 -12.26 -15.64
CA GLU A 21 25.71 -10.88 -15.48
C GLU A 21 24.97 -10.69 -14.14
N LEU A 22 24.11 -11.64 -13.76
CA LEU A 22 23.42 -11.62 -12.47
C LEU A 22 24.43 -11.70 -11.30
N GLU A 23 25.38 -12.61 -11.39
CA GLU A 23 26.42 -12.76 -10.37
C GLU A 23 27.29 -11.49 -10.26
N HIS A 24 27.62 -10.85 -11.37
CA HIS A 24 28.33 -9.57 -11.38
C HIS A 24 27.54 -8.48 -10.65
N ILE A 25 26.23 -8.39 -10.86
CA ILE A 25 25.36 -7.43 -10.19
C ILE A 25 25.31 -7.72 -8.68
N GLN A 26 25.17 -8.99 -8.29
CA GLN A 26 25.05 -9.42 -6.89
C GLN A 26 26.38 -9.38 -6.12
N ASN A 27 27.52 -9.40 -6.80
CA ASN A 27 28.87 -9.28 -6.22
C ASN A 27 29.36 -7.82 -6.13
N PHE A 28 28.45 -6.86 -5.92
CA PHE A 28 28.78 -5.45 -5.79
C PHE A 28 29.69 -5.15 -4.60
N HIS A 29 30.55 -4.13 -4.74
CA HIS A 29 31.37 -3.60 -3.67
C HIS A 29 30.65 -2.47 -2.92
N GLY A 30 30.87 -2.40 -1.59
CA GLY A 30 30.27 -1.39 -0.73
C GLY A 30 28.97 -1.84 -0.05
N LYS A 31 28.26 -0.88 0.52
CA LYS A 31 27.06 -1.13 1.35
C LYS A 31 25.81 -1.41 0.50
N TYR A 32 25.70 -0.74 -0.64
CA TYR A 32 24.52 -0.78 -1.51
C TYR A 32 24.93 -0.92 -2.99
N PRO A 33 24.22 -1.74 -3.79
CA PRO A 33 24.42 -1.76 -5.24
C PRO A 33 23.91 -0.48 -5.89
N LYS A 34 24.53 -0.03 -6.99
CA LYS A 34 24.13 1.19 -7.71
C LYS A 34 22.68 1.14 -8.18
N GLN A 35 22.21 -0.04 -8.59
CA GLN A 35 20.86 -0.27 -9.07
C GLN A 35 19.80 -0.01 -8.00
N LEU A 36 20.13 -0.19 -6.72
CA LEU A 36 19.22 0.12 -5.62
C LEU A 36 18.83 1.60 -5.59
N TRP A 37 19.78 2.52 -5.85
CA TRP A 37 19.49 3.94 -5.89
C TRP A 37 18.54 4.31 -7.02
N TYR A 38 18.66 3.66 -8.18
CA TYR A 38 17.75 3.88 -9.30
C TYR A 38 16.32 3.43 -8.98
N LEU A 39 16.20 2.25 -8.37
CA LEU A 39 14.89 1.74 -7.92
C LEU A 39 14.33 2.59 -6.76
N PHE A 40 15.20 3.04 -5.83
CA PHE A 40 14.82 3.94 -4.74
C PHE A 40 14.18 5.23 -5.27
N PHE A 41 14.83 5.94 -6.19
CA PHE A 41 14.29 7.17 -6.74
C PHE A 41 13.03 6.94 -7.58
N SER A 42 12.98 5.85 -8.34
CA SER A 42 11.78 5.50 -9.10
C SER A 42 10.59 5.23 -8.19
N GLU A 43 10.79 4.47 -7.11
CA GLU A 43 9.75 4.22 -6.10
C GLU A 43 9.36 5.49 -5.35
N MET A 44 10.33 6.27 -4.90
CA MET A 44 10.07 7.51 -4.16
C MET A 44 9.14 8.46 -4.94
N TRP A 45 9.39 8.65 -6.23
CA TRP A 45 8.57 9.50 -7.08
C TRP A 45 7.19 8.88 -7.39
N GLU A 46 7.11 7.56 -7.55
CA GLU A 46 5.83 6.88 -7.69
C GLU A 46 5.01 7.01 -6.41
N ARG A 47 5.63 6.84 -5.24
CA ARG A 47 4.96 7.04 -3.95
C ARG A 47 4.49 8.47 -3.76
N PHE A 48 5.27 9.45 -4.19
CA PHE A 48 4.81 10.85 -4.24
C PHE A 48 3.51 10.98 -5.04
N CYS A 49 3.48 10.44 -6.25
CA CYS A 49 2.28 10.46 -7.10
C CYS A 49 1.08 9.78 -6.42
N PHE A 50 1.28 8.57 -5.92
CA PHE A 50 0.20 7.77 -5.30
C PHE A 50 -0.35 8.42 -4.02
N TYR A 51 0.52 8.78 -3.07
CA TYR A 51 0.07 9.38 -1.81
C TYR A 51 -0.40 10.81 -1.98
N GLY A 52 0.14 11.55 -2.94
CA GLY A 52 -0.37 12.86 -3.31
C GLY A 52 -1.81 12.79 -3.80
N MET A 53 -2.08 11.89 -4.75
CA MET A 53 -3.44 11.66 -5.24
C MET A 53 -4.35 11.13 -4.12
N ARG A 54 -3.94 10.08 -3.40
CA ARG A 54 -4.71 9.47 -2.30
C ARG A 54 -5.12 10.51 -1.25
N GLY A 55 -4.20 11.38 -0.87
CA GLY A 55 -4.43 12.41 0.15
C GLY A 55 -5.44 13.49 -0.26
N MET A 56 -5.67 13.66 -1.57
CA MET A 56 -6.65 14.61 -2.08
C MET A 56 -8.07 14.01 -2.19
N LEU A 57 -8.23 12.67 -2.29
CA LEU A 57 -9.46 12.03 -2.75
C LEU A 57 -10.70 12.48 -1.98
N THR A 58 -10.77 12.19 -0.68
CA THR A 58 -11.98 12.43 0.13
C THR A 58 -12.27 13.91 0.24
N PHE A 59 -11.25 14.74 0.44
CA PHE A 59 -11.41 16.19 0.46
C PHE A 59 -11.96 16.71 -0.87
N PHE A 60 -11.40 16.26 -1.99
CA PHE A 60 -11.84 16.68 -3.33
C PHE A 60 -13.29 16.26 -3.61
N MET A 61 -13.67 15.02 -3.27
CA MET A 61 -15.03 14.52 -3.44
C MET A 61 -16.05 15.38 -2.68
N VAL A 62 -15.77 15.75 -1.44
CA VAL A 62 -16.69 16.56 -0.64
C VAL A 62 -16.70 18.02 -1.10
N HIS A 63 -15.52 18.65 -1.27
CA HIS A 63 -15.45 20.09 -1.47
C HIS A 63 -15.47 20.55 -2.94
N GLN A 64 -15.18 19.66 -3.89
CA GLN A 64 -15.16 19.99 -5.33
C GLN A 64 -16.23 19.25 -6.13
N LEU A 65 -16.59 18.03 -5.76
CA LEU A 65 -17.68 17.28 -6.37
C LEU A 65 -18.98 17.40 -5.59
N PHE A 66 -18.96 18.08 -4.43
CA PHE A 66 -20.12 18.32 -3.57
C PHE A 66 -20.83 17.03 -3.14
N MET A 67 -20.06 15.98 -2.94
CA MET A 67 -20.57 14.71 -2.44
C MET A 67 -20.79 14.77 -0.93
N LYS A 68 -21.69 13.94 -0.44
CA LYS A 68 -21.88 13.76 1.00
C LYS A 68 -20.65 13.13 1.62
N GLU A 69 -20.37 13.47 2.88
CA GLU A 69 -19.17 12.98 3.58
C GLU A 69 -19.19 11.45 3.76
N ASP A 70 -20.34 10.83 3.97
CA ASP A 70 -20.51 9.39 4.05
C ASP A 70 -20.25 8.69 2.71
N GLU A 71 -20.83 9.20 1.62
CA GLU A 71 -20.57 8.70 0.26
C GLU A 71 -19.09 8.80 -0.11
N ALA A 72 -18.43 9.92 0.20
CA ALA A 72 -17.01 10.12 -0.06
C ALA A 72 -16.13 9.13 0.70
N ASN A 73 -16.48 8.80 1.97
CA ASN A 73 -15.79 7.76 2.74
C ASN A 73 -15.95 6.37 2.11
N LEU A 74 -17.17 6.00 1.68
CA LEU A 74 -17.42 4.72 1.02
C LEU A 74 -16.64 4.60 -0.29
N GLN A 75 -16.65 5.65 -1.12
CA GLN A 75 -15.92 5.66 -2.39
C GLN A 75 -14.40 5.65 -2.20
N TYR A 76 -13.90 6.32 -1.16
CA TYR A 76 -12.49 6.23 -0.77
C TYR A 76 -12.14 4.78 -0.42
N GLY A 77 -12.92 4.13 0.45
CA GLY A 77 -12.72 2.74 0.85
C GLY A 77 -12.74 1.78 -0.35
N ALA A 78 -13.72 1.93 -1.24
CA ALA A 78 -13.83 1.17 -2.49
C ALA A 78 -12.61 1.36 -3.40
N THR A 79 -12.17 2.61 -3.60
CA THR A 79 -10.98 2.94 -4.41
C THR A 79 -9.74 2.24 -3.87
N GLN A 80 -9.49 2.35 -2.57
CA GLN A 80 -8.32 1.75 -1.94
C GLN A 80 -8.39 0.21 -1.93
N ALA A 81 -9.58 -0.37 -1.74
CA ALA A 81 -9.77 -1.81 -1.85
C ALA A 81 -9.32 -2.34 -3.22
N PHE A 82 -9.70 -1.66 -4.30
CA PHE A 82 -9.26 -2.04 -5.64
C PHE A 82 -7.77 -1.83 -5.87
N VAL A 83 -7.14 -0.81 -5.30
CA VAL A 83 -5.67 -0.66 -5.35
C VAL A 83 -4.97 -1.91 -4.82
N TYR A 84 -5.42 -2.44 -3.67
CA TYR A 84 -4.82 -3.65 -3.09
C TYR A 84 -5.19 -4.92 -3.85
N ALA A 85 -6.42 -5.06 -4.34
CA ALA A 85 -6.83 -6.18 -5.20
C ALA A 85 -6.00 -6.23 -6.49
N PHE A 86 -5.81 -5.08 -7.15
CA PHE A 86 -4.98 -4.99 -8.37
C PHE A 86 -3.49 -5.17 -8.10
N THR A 87 -2.99 -4.90 -6.89
CA THR A 87 -1.61 -5.22 -6.51
C THR A 87 -1.34 -6.73 -6.61
N PHE A 88 -2.27 -7.56 -6.18
CA PHE A 88 -2.17 -9.00 -6.33
C PHE A 88 -2.26 -9.44 -7.82
N ILE A 89 -3.24 -8.92 -8.53
CA ILE A 89 -3.45 -9.24 -9.96
C ILE A 89 -2.25 -8.82 -10.80
N GLY A 90 -1.75 -7.60 -10.61
CA GLY A 90 -0.58 -7.09 -11.34
C GLY A 90 0.70 -7.87 -11.05
N GLY A 91 0.89 -8.32 -9.80
CA GLY A 91 1.98 -9.23 -9.42
C GLY A 91 1.90 -10.57 -10.17
N LEU A 92 0.72 -11.19 -10.23
CA LEU A 92 0.52 -12.45 -10.98
C LEU A 92 0.83 -12.32 -12.46
N PHE A 93 0.38 -11.23 -13.10
CA PHE A 93 0.68 -10.99 -14.52
C PHE A 93 2.16 -10.69 -14.76
N ALA A 94 2.83 -10.04 -13.83
CA ALA A 94 4.25 -9.81 -13.90
C ALA A 94 5.04 -11.11 -13.79
N ASP A 95 4.73 -11.95 -12.81
CA ASP A 95 5.42 -13.22 -12.57
C ASP A 95 5.27 -14.19 -13.75
N LYS A 96 4.08 -14.28 -14.36
CA LYS A 96 3.78 -15.31 -15.34
C LYS A 96 3.91 -14.88 -16.80
N ILE A 97 3.78 -13.57 -17.10
CA ILE A 97 3.62 -13.10 -18.48
C ILE A 97 4.56 -11.92 -18.80
N LEU A 98 4.40 -10.79 -18.11
CA LEU A 98 5.04 -9.53 -18.50
C LEU A 98 6.50 -9.45 -18.10
N GLY A 99 6.87 -10.02 -16.95
CA GLY A 99 8.08 -9.71 -16.21
C GLY A 99 7.97 -8.37 -15.46
N PHE A 100 8.76 -8.22 -14.41
CA PHE A 100 8.65 -7.08 -13.49
C PHE A 100 8.91 -5.73 -14.18
N ARG A 101 9.87 -5.67 -15.11
CA ARG A 101 10.22 -4.42 -15.84
C ARG A 101 9.09 -3.89 -16.70
N LYS A 102 8.44 -4.78 -17.48
CA LYS A 102 7.33 -4.38 -18.36
C LYS A 102 6.08 -4.06 -17.58
N SER A 103 5.83 -4.81 -16.50
CA SER A 103 4.72 -4.56 -15.60
C SER A 103 4.87 -3.19 -14.93
N LEU A 104 6.05 -2.88 -14.39
CA LEU A 104 6.35 -1.58 -13.81
C LEU A 104 6.18 -0.44 -14.83
N PHE A 105 6.73 -0.60 -16.03
CA PHE A 105 6.61 0.42 -17.07
C PHE A 105 5.15 0.67 -17.46
N TRP A 106 4.37 -0.39 -17.66
CA TRP A 106 2.95 -0.30 -18.00
C TRP A 106 2.15 0.35 -16.87
N GLY A 107 2.37 -0.08 -15.62
CA GLY A 107 1.75 0.52 -14.45
C GLY A 107 2.03 2.02 -14.34
N GLY A 108 3.30 2.41 -14.53
CA GLY A 108 3.70 3.82 -14.53
C GLY A 108 3.02 4.63 -15.63
N LEU A 109 2.89 4.07 -16.83
CA LEU A 109 2.20 4.73 -17.94
C LEU A 109 0.71 4.94 -17.64
N LEU A 110 0.03 3.94 -17.05
CA LEU A 110 -1.37 4.08 -16.63
C LEU A 110 -1.54 5.14 -15.53
N MET A 111 -0.63 5.20 -14.55
CA MET A 111 -0.66 6.23 -13.50
C MET A 111 -0.46 7.64 -14.08
N ILE A 112 0.47 7.81 -15.02
CA ILE A 112 0.66 9.09 -15.73
C ILE A 112 -0.63 9.47 -16.46
N THR A 113 -1.22 8.53 -17.20
CA THR A 113 -2.47 8.75 -17.95
C THR A 113 -3.59 9.17 -17.00
N GLY A 114 -3.78 8.47 -15.88
CA GLY A 114 -4.79 8.83 -14.87
C GLY A 114 -4.58 10.23 -14.29
N SER A 115 -3.34 10.54 -13.92
CA SER A 115 -3.00 11.86 -13.37
C SER A 115 -3.16 13.00 -14.40
N LEU A 116 -2.86 12.77 -15.68
CA LEU A 116 -3.08 13.74 -16.75
C LEU A 116 -4.57 13.97 -17.04
N ILE A 117 -5.39 12.91 -17.01
CA ILE A 117 -6.84 13.02 -17.13
C ILE A 117 -7.39 13.92 -16.00
N LEU A 118 -6.96 13.69 -14.77
CA LEU A 118 -7.32 14.52 -13.62
C LEU A 118 -6.76 15.95 -13.71
N ALA A 119 -5.58 16.14 -14.28
CA ALA A 119 -5.01 17.47 -14.50
C ALA A 119 -5.75 18.24 -15.58
N PHE A 120 -6.37 17.58 -16.56
CA PHE A 120 -7.15 18.21 -17.62
C PHE A 120 -8.49 18.73 -17.10
N ASP A 121 -9.33 17.85 -16.55
CA ASP A 121 -10.56 18.22 -15.87
C ASP A 121 -10.85 17.28 -14.71
N PRO A 122 -10.45 17.67 -13.47
CA PRO A 122 -10.58 16.81 -12.32
C PRO A 122 -12.03 16.60 -11.85
N ARG A 123 -13.00 17.44 -12.29
CA ARG A 123 -14.40 17.29 -11.91
C ARG A 123 -15.11 16.32 -12.84
N GLU A 124 -14.99 16.51 -14.14
CA GLU A 124 -15.68 15.68 -15.13
C GLU A 124 -15.12 14.25 -15.20
N PHE A 125 -13.77 14.11 -15.15
CA PHE A 125 -13.11 12.83 -15.36
C PHE A 125 -12.56 12.19 -14.08
N PHE A 126 -13.07 12.56 -12.91
CA PHE A 126 -12.54 12.12 -11.61
C PHE A 126 -12.43 10.59 -11.53
N PHE A 127 -13.54 9.87 -11.67
CA PHE A 127 -13.54 8.41 -11.53
C PHE A 127 -12.77 7.70 -12.64
N LEU A 128 -12.70 8.28 -13.84
CA LEU A 128 -11.90 7.75 -14.93
C LEU A 128 -10.40 7.82 -14.58
N GLY A 129 -9.92 9.00 -14.18
CA GLY A 129 -8.51 9.20 -13.81
C GLY A 129 -8.08 8.33 -12.62
N ILE A 130 -8.93 8.24 -11.59
CA ILE A 130 -8.71 7.36 -10.44
C ILE A 130 -8.61 5.90 -10.88
N SER A 131 -9.47 5.43 -11.78
CA SER A 131 -9.46 4.03 -12.24
C SER A 131 -8.17 3.65 -12.97
N PHE A 132 -7.64 4.54 -13.80
CA PHE A 132 -6.32 4.37 -14.41
C PHE A 132 -5.21 4.27 -13.35
N THR A 133 -5.27 5.10 -12.32
CA THR A 133 -4.26 5.08 -11.24
C THR A 133 -4.36 3.83 -10.39
N VAL A 134 -5.57 3.36 -10.07
CA VAL A 134 -5.81 2.10 -9.34
C VAL A 134 -5.16 0.92 -10.06
N ILE A 135 -5.46 0.76 -11.34
CA ILE A 135 -4.91 -0.34 -12.15
C ILE A 135 -3.40 -0.18 -12.31
N GLY A 136 -2.94 1.04 -12.58
CA GLY A 136 -1.52 1.37 -12.75
C GLY A 136 -0.68 1.03 -11.51
N THR A 137 -1.15 1.42 -10.33
CA THR A 137 -0.50 1.09 -9.05
C THR A 137 -0.42 -0.42 -8.84
N GLY A 138 -1.45 -1.16 -9.23
CA GLY A 138 -1.45 -2.62 -9.17
C GLY A 138 -0.32 -3.26 -9.98
N PHE A 139 -0.05 -2.74 -11.18
CA PHE A 139 1.06 -3.22 -12.02
C PHE A 139 2.44 -2.68 -11.60
N PHE A 140 2.52 -1.57 -10.86
CA PHE A 140 3.78 -0.96 -10.45
C PHE A 140 4.28 -1.50 -9.11
N LYS A 141 3.47 -1.34 -8.07
CA LYS A 141 3.83 -1.50 -6.65
C LYS A 141 4.47 -2.85 -6.28
N PRO A 142 3.94 -4.04 -6.67
CA PRO A 142 4.51 -5.31 -6.22
C PRO A 142 5.83 -5.63 -6.89
N ASN A 143 6.10 -5.06 -8.06
CA ASN A 143 7.16 -5.49 -8.95
C ASN A 143 8.52 -4.84 -8.65
N ILE A 144 8.52 -3.59 -8.18
CA ILE A 144 9.76 -2.88 -7.90
C ILE A 144 10.47 -3.45 -6.66
N SER A 145 9.75 -3.79 -5.60
CA SER A 145 10.31 -4.42 -4.41
C SER A 145 10.88 -5.82 -4.68
N THR A 146 10.26 -6.57 -5.60
CA THR A 146 10.80 -7.87 -6.04
C THR A 146 12.14 -7.69 -6.77
N MET A 147 12.26 -6.67 -7.63
CA MET A 147 13.54 -6.36 -8.28
C MET A 147 14.62 -5.93 -7.28
N VAL A 148 14.27 -5.17 -6.23
CA VAL A 148 15.20 -4.82 -5.14
C VAL A 148 15.72 -6.09 -4.46
N GLY A 149 14.84 -7.03 -4.15
CA GLY A 149 15.23 -8.32 -3.54
C GLY A 149 16.19 -9.13 -4.41
N ALA A 150 16.03 -9.08 -5.74
CA ALA A 150 16.87 -9.79 -6.69
C ALA A 150 18.28 -9.20 -6.88
N LEU A 151 18.54 -7.98 -6.40
CA LEU A 151 19.88 -7.38 -6.39
C LEU A 151 20.85 -8.06 -5.39
N TYR A 152 20.34 -8.87 -4.48
CA TYR A 152 21.10 -9.49 -3.40
C TYR A 152 21.04 -11.02 -3.52
N LYS A 153 22.13 -11.69 -3.15
CA LYS A 153 22.12 -13.14 -2.92
C LYS A 153 21.23 -13.46 -1.71
N LYS A 154 20.69 -14.68 -1.65
CA LYS A 154 19.75 -15.09 -0.57
C LYS A 154 20.33 -14.90 0.84
N ASP A 155 21.63 -15.15 0.99
CA ASP A 155 22.34 -15.13 2.28
C ASP A 155 23.13 -13.82 2.50
N ASP A 156 22.91 -12.79 1.67
CA ASP A 156 23.60 -11.50 1.79
C ASP A 156 23.03 -10.71 2.97
N THR A 157 23.83 -10.52 4.02
CA THR A 157 23.45 -9.77 5.23
C THR A 157 23.14 -8.30 4.96
N ARG A 158 23.58 -7.73 3.82
CA ARG A 158 23.31 -6.35 3.41
C ARG A 158 21.90 -6.18 2.84
N ARG A 159 21.20 -7.28 2.53
CA ARG A 159 19.86 -7.26 1.94
C ARG A 159 18.85 -6.48 2.79
N ASP A 160 18.85 -6.70 4.09
CA ASP A 160 17.92 -6.03 5.01
C ASP A 160 18.19 -4.52 5.09
N ALA A 161 19.47 -4.12 5.08
CA ALA A 161 19.84 -2.70 5.01
C ALA A 161 19.40 -2.05 3.69
N GLY A 162 19.47 -2.80 2.57
CA GLY A 162 18.97 -2.36 1.27
C GLY A 162 17.46 -2.15 1.26
N PHE A 163 16.70 -3.08 1.83
CA PHE A 163 15.25 -2.92 1.97
C PHE A 163 14.88 -1.76 2.92
N SER A 164 15.63 -1.55 3.99
CA SER A 164 15.41 -0.43 4.91
C SER A 164 15.62 0.91 4.21
N LEU A 165 16.67 1.04 3.39
CA LEU A 165 16.88 2.23 2.56
C LEU A 165 15.73 2.42 1.56
N PHE A 166 15.34 1.36 0.86
CA PHE A 166 14.24 1.40 -0.11
C PHE A 166 12.92 1.83 0.57
N TYR A 167 12.62 1.31 1.75
CA TYR A 167 11.45 1.68 2.55
C TYR A 167 11.48 3.16 2.98
N SER A 168 12.66 3.72 3.27
CA SER A 168 12.79 5.14 3.53
C SER A 168 12.38 5.98 2.31
N GLY A 169 12.72 5.54 1.10
CA GLY A 169 12.27 6.20 -0.15
C GLY A 169 10.75 6.23 -0.30
N ILE A 170 10.08 5.12 0.04
CA ILE A 170 8.60 5.06 0.06
C ILE A 170 8.03 6.16 0.97
N ASN A 171 8.55 6.29 2.18
CA ASN A 171 8.04 7.26 3.16
C ASN A 171 8.42 8.70 2.82
N ILE A 172 9.59 8.95 2.22
CA ILE A 172 9.95 10.29 1.72
C ILE A 172 8.98 10.71 0.61
N GLY A 173 8.70 9.84 -0.35
CA GLY A 173 7.73 10.11 -1.41
C GLY A 173 6.33 10.37 -0.85
N ALA A 174 5.87 9.56 0.12
CA ALA A 174 4.57 9.71 0.76
C ALA A 174 4.47 11.02 1.57
N LEU A 175 5.51 11.39 2.31
CA LEU A 175 5.61 12.64 3.05
C LEU A 175 5.48 13.85 2.12
N LEU A 176 6.30 13.89 1.08
CA LEU A 176 6.35 15.03 0.15
C LEU A 176 5.06 15.14 -0.68
N GLY A 177 4.59 14.03 -1.28
CA GLY A 177 3.40 14.02 -2.13
C GLY A 177 2.13 14.24 -1.34
N GLY A 178 2.00 13.57 -0.18
CA GLY A 178 0.84 13.68 0.69
C GLY A 178 0.62 15.10 1.22
N TYR A 179 1.70 15.84 1.50
CA TYR A 179 1.60 17.24 1.90
C TYR A 179 1.39 18.17 0.69
N ALA A 180 2.28 18.09 -0.31
CA ALA A 180 2.33 19.07 -1.37
C ALA A 180 1.05 19.11 -2.22
N CYS A 181 0.51 17.95 -2.63
CA CYS A 181 -0.62 17.91 -3.56
C CYS A 181 -1.89 18.51 -2.95
N ILE A 182 -2.25 18.14 -1.72
CA ILE A 182 -3.45 18.66 -1.06
C ILE A 182 -3.31 20.16 -0.77
N SER A 183 -2.14 20.60 -0.29
CA SER A 183 -1.90 22.00 0.05
C SER A 183 -1.87 22.91 -1.18
N ILE A 184 -1.44 22.42 -2.35
CA ILE A 184 -1.57 23.13 -3.63
C ILE A 184 -3.05 23.22 -4.04
N GLY A 185 -3.79 22.10 -3.97
CA GLY A 185 -5.21 22.06 -4.33
C GLY A 185 -6.06 23.03 -3.48
N LYS A 186 -5.76 23.15 -2.19
CA LYS A 186 -6.40 24.10 -1.28
C LYS A 186 -5.91 25.56 -1.45
N GLY A 187 -4.73 25.74 -2.08
CA GLY A 187 -4.10 27.06 -2.24
C GLY A 187 -3.26 27.51 -1.05
N GLU A 188 -2.95 26.61 -0.10
CA GLU A 188 -2.04 26.87 1.02
C GLU A 188 -0.58 26.98 0.54
N LEU A 189 -0.22 26.17 -0.47
CA LEU A 189 1.04 26.31 -1.20
C LEU A 189 0.79 26.95 -2.57
N PHE A 190 1.58 27.97 -2.89
CA PHE A 190 1.52 28.71 -4.17
C PHE A 190 0.16 29.35 -4.49
N GLY A 191 -0.72 29.54 -3.49
CA GLY A 191 -2.07 30.08 -3.67
C GLY A 191 -2.11 31.48 -4.26
N GLY A 192 -1.07 32.29 -4.05
CA GLY A 192 -0.93 33.62 -4.68
C GLY A 192 -0.45 33.57 -6.13
N THR A 193 0.08 32.43 -6.59
CA THR A 193 0.65 32.28 -7.95
C THR A 193 -0.26 31.48 -8.86
N VAL A 194 -0.98 30.47 -8.31
CA VAL A 194 -1.88 29.60 -9.08
C VAL A 194 -3.31 30.14 -8.97
N PRO A 195 -3.98 30.44 -10.10
CA PRO A 195 -5.41 30.82 -10.11
C PRO A 195 -6.27 29.78 -9.41
N GLU A 196 -7.26 30.23 -8.65
CA GLU A 196 -8.09 29.37 -7.81
C GLU A 196 -8.75 28.22 -8.59
N ASN A 197 -9.28 28.52 -9.77
CA ASN A 197 -9.94 27.55 -10.65
C ASN A 197 -8.99 26.49 -11.22
N LEU A 198 -7.66 26.67 -11.14
CA LEU A 198 -6.65 25.76 -11.67
C LEU A 198 -5.84 25.02 -10.59
N ARG A 199 -6.05 25.32 -9.31
CA ARG A 199 -5.27 24.74 -8.22
C ARG A 199 -5.29 23.21 -8.21
N TRP A 200 -6.47 22.63 -8.39
CA TRP A 200 -6.64 21.18 -8.44
C TRP A 200 -6.04 20.56 -9.70
N ASN A 201 -6.15 21.24 -10.85
CA ASN A 201 -5.48 20.81 -12.08
C ASN A 201 -3.97 20.77 -11.90
N VAL A 202 -3.39 21.78 -11.24
CA VAL A 202 -1.96 21.84 -10.93
C VAL A 202 -1.56 20.76 -9.92
N ALA A 203 -2.37 20.51 -8.88
CA ALA A 203 -2.09 19.46 -7.89
C ALA A 203 -2.05 18.07 -8.52
N PHE A 204 -3.01 17.70 -9.34
CA PHE A 204 -3.00 16.44 -10.10
C PHE A 204 -1.93 16.43 -11.19
N GLY A 205 -1.66 17.58 -11.84
CA GLY A 205 -0.59 17.73 -12.81
C GLY A 205 0.79 17.51 -12.23
N LEU A 206 1.03 17.97 -11.00
CA LEU A 206 2.27 17.69 -10.28
C LEU A 206 2.48 16.19 -10.08
N ALA A 207 1.44 15.45 -9.72
CA ALA A 207 1.49 13.98 -9.62
C ALA A 207 1.88 13.33 -10.97
N ALA A 208 1.33 13.82 -12.09
CA ALA A 208 1.68 13.35 -13.42
C ALA A 208 3.15 13.63 -13.79
N VAL A 209 3.64 14.83 -13.50
CA VAL A 209 5.04 15.24 -13.76
C VAL A 209 6.00 14.36 -12.96
N VAL A 210 5.75 14.20 -11.68
CA VAL A 210 6.61 13.41 -10.78
C VAL A 210 6.60 11.93 -11.17
N MET A 211 5.45 11.38 -11.54
CA MET A 211 5.37 10.01 -12.04
C MET A 211 6.11 9.84 -13.37
N THR A 212 6.09 10.84 -14.22
CA THR A 212 6.88 10.87 -15.46
C THR A 212 8.38 10.84 -15.16
N ILE A 213 8.85 11.59 -14.17
CA ILE A 213 10.24 11.55 -13.70
C ILE A 213 10.61 10.16 -13.19
N SER A 214 9.73 9.52 -12.40
CA SER A 214 9.91 8.12 -11.96
C SER A 214 10.12 7.18 -13.15
N LEU A 215 9.24 7.25 -14.14
CA LEU A 215 9.27 6.36 -15.29
C LEU A 215 10.47 6.62 -16.19
N ILE A 216 10.87 7.88 -16.40
CA ILE A 216 12.07 8.28 -17.11
C ILE A 216 13.31 7.70 -16.40
N THR A 217 13.44 7.91 -15.09
CA THR A 217 14.53 7.36 -14.29
C THR A 217 14.65 5.85 -14.50
N PHE A 218 13.52 5.14 -14.42
CA PHE A 218 13.50 3.70 -14.64
C PHE A 218 13.91 3.30 -16.06
N VAL A 219 13.40 3.98 -17.09
CA VAL A 219 13.70 3.67 -18.50
C VAL A 219 15.18 3.82 -18.82
N PHE A 220 15.83 4.87 -18.32
CA PHE A 220 17.26 5.08 -18.55
C PHE A 220 18.12 4.09 -17.76
N THR A 221 17.69 3.65 -16.60
CA THR A 221 18.49 2.82 -15.69
C THR A 221 18.21 1.32 -15.79
N LYS A 222 17.07 0.90 -16.39
CA LYS A 222 16.66 -0.51 -16.48
C LYS A 222 17.68 -1.44 -17.12
N ARG A 223 18.57 -0.94 -18.00
CA ARG A 223 19.63 -1.75 -18.63
C ARG A 223 20.63 -2.24 -17.60
N SER A 224 20.92 -1.47 -16.56
CA SER A 224 21.85 -1.84 -15.49
C SER A 224 21.37 -2.98 -14.60
N LEU A 225 20.10 -3.37 -14.71
CA LEU A 225 19.51 -4.49 -13.97
C LEU A 225 19.84 -5.87 -14.59
N GLY A 226 20.52 -5.92 -15.74
CA GLY A 226 20.88 -7.18 -16.40
C GLY A 226 19.67 -8.10 -16.64
N PRO A 227 19.67 -9.35 -16.18
CA PRO A 227 18.54 -10.27 -16.33
C PRO A 227 17.39 -10.02 -15.35
N ILE A 228 17.59 -9.23 -14.28
CA ILE A 228 16.57 -9.00 -13.24
C ILE A 228 15.30 -8.39 -13.83
N GLY A 229 14.16 -9.05 -13.65
CA GLY A 229 12.84 -8.55 -14.03
C GLY A 229 12.49 -8.67 -15.51
N LEU A 230 13.23 -9.45 -16.30
CA LEU A 230 12.86 -9.80 -17.66
C LEU A 230 11.57 -10.63 -17.70
N SER A 231 10.88 -10.63 -18.83
CA SER A 231 9.69 -11.46 -19.01
C SER A 231 10.04 -12.95 -18.94
N PRO A 232 9.33 -13.76 -18.13
CA PRO A 232 9.58 -15.21 -18.06
C PRO A 232 9.37 -15.92 -19.40
N LEU A 233 8.70 -15.27 -20.35
CA LEU A 233 8.56 -15.76 -21.73
C LEU A 233 9.83 -15.56 -22.57
N LYS A 234 10.79 -14.77 -22.10
CA LYS A 234 12.05 -14.42 -22.77
C LYS A 234 13.28 -14.53 -21.87
N ASP A 235 13.08 -14.92 -20.61
CA ASP A 235 14.16 -15.01 -19.65
C ASP A 235 14.97 -16.28 -19.92
N PRO A 236 16.26 -16.16 -20.28
CA PRO A 236 17.13 -17.32 -20.51
C PRO A 236 17.38 -18.14 -19.24
N LEU A 237 17.14 -17.56 -18.04
CA LEU A 237 17.27 -18.26 -16.75
C LEU A 237 16.05 -19.11 -16.39
N THR A 238 14.95 -19.02 -17.16
CA THR A 238 13.75 -19.81 -16.92
C THR A 238 13.84 -21.17 -17.60
N PRO A 239 13.87 -22.32 -16.87
CA PRO A 239 13.97 -23.65 -17.46
C PRO A 239 12.85 -23.92 -18.49
N GLY A 240 13.19 -24.38 -19.67
CA GLY A 240 12.26 -24.82 -20.72
C GLY A 240 11.84 -23.75 -21.73
N VAL A 241 12.42 -22.56 -21.72
CA VAL A 241 12.19 -21.53 -22.74
C VAL A 241 13.18 -21.69 -23.90
N THR A 242 12.94 -22.65 -24.77
CA THR A 242 13.61 -22.75 -26.07
C THR A 242 12.83 -21.95 -27.13
N GLY A 243 13.55 -21.24 -28.01
CA GLY A 243 13.07 -20.17 -28.90
C GLY A 243 11.86 -20.41 -29.82
N GLU A 244 11.39 -21.63 -30.00
CA GLU A 244 10.26 -21.94 -30.88
C GLU A 244 8.86 -21.67 -30.29
N LYS A 245 8.72 -21.66 -28.95
CA LYS A 245 7.42 -21.43 -28.27
C LYS A 245 7.10 -19.94 -28.02
N THR A 246 7.96 -19.01 -28.43
CA THR A 246 7.82 -17.57 -28.13
C THR A 246 6.74 -16.88 -28.98
N LYS A 247 6.41 -17.34 -30.18
CA LYS A 247 5.40 -16.69 -31.05
C LYS A 247 3.98 -16.81 -30.47
N GLY A 248 3.60 -17.98 -29.96
CA GLY A 248 2.28 -18.21 -29.36
C GLY A 248 2.03 -17.47 -28.06
N LYS A 249 3.09 -17.03 -27.36
CA LYS A 249 3.00 -16.39 -26.04
C LYS A 249 3.00 -14.86 -26.08
N LYS A 250 3.39 -14.24 -27.20
CA LYS A 250 3.35 -12.76 -27.36
C LYS A 250 1.92 -12.21 -27.25
N TRP A 251 0.92 -12.91 -27.76
CA TRP A 251 -0.46 -12.48 -27.67
C TRP A 251 -0.94 -12.34 -26.23
N MET A 252 -0.46 -13.17 -25.29
CA MET A 252 -0.81 -13.08 -23.88
C MET A 252 -0.36 -11.74 -23.27
N MET A 253 0.78 -11.21 -23.71
CA MET A 253 1.25 -9.89 -23.27
C MET A 253 0.32 -8.78 -23.76
N TYR A 254 -0.06 -8.84 -25.06
CA TYR A 254 -1.02 -7.87 -25.61
C TYR A 254 -2.40 -8.02 -24.99
N ALA A 255 -2.85 -9.26 -24.75
CA ALA A 255 -4.11 -9.52 -24.05
C ALA A 255 -4.11 -8.95 -22.63
N THR A 256 -2.97 -9.00 -21.92
CA THR A 256 -2.84 -8.37 -20.58
C THR A 256 -2.96 -6.86 -20.67
N TYR A 257 -2.31 -6.21 -21.65
CA TYR A 257 -2.42 -4.76 -21.83
C TYR A 257 -3.83 -4.33 -22.20
N ILE A 258 -4.43 -4.98 -23.19
CA ILE A 258 -5.80 -4.69 -23.65
C ILE A 258 -6.80 -5.00 -22.53
N GLY A 259 -6.66 -6.14 -21.85
CA GLY A 259 -7.52 -6.53 -20.73
C GLY A 259 -7.46 -5.54 -19.58
N SER A 260 -6.28 -5.01 -19.24
CA SER A 260 -6.15 -3.98 -18.19
C SER A 260 -6.86 -2.68 -18.57
N LEU A 261 -6.86 -2.29 -19.86
CA LEU A 261 -7.62 -1.13 -20.35
C LEU A 261 -9.13 -1.41 -20.39
N ALA A 262 -9.53 -2.62 -20.78
CA ALA A 262 -10.94 -3.03 -20.82
C ALA A 262 -11.59 -3.06 -19.42
N VAL A 263 -10.79 -3.24 -18.37
CA VAL A 263 -11.28 -3.23 -16.98
C VAL A 263 -11.45 -1.80 -16.43
N VAL A 264 -10.86 -0.77 -17.04
CA VAL A 264 -10.99 0.64 -16.58
C VAL A 264 -12.45 1.07 -16.37
N PRO A 265 -13.36 0.92 -17.35
CA PRO A 265 -14.77 1.32 -17.17
C PRO A 265 -15.49 0.49 -16.10
N VAL A 266 -15.07 -0.77 -15.89
CA VAL A 266 -15.63 -1.62 -14.81
C VAL A 266 -15.24 -1.03 -13.45
N ILE A 267 -13.96 -0.76 -13.21
CA ILE A 267 -13.49 -0.15 -11.96
C ILE A 267 -14.10 1.24 -11.75
N MET A 268 -14.17 2.05 -12.81
CA MET A 268 -14.82 3.36 -12.75
C MET A 268 -16.27 3.24 -12.25
N THR A 269 -17.03 2.30 -12.76
CA THR A 269 -18.41 2.07 -12.36
C THR A 269 -18.51 1.55 -10.92
N MET A 270 -17.64 0.62 -10.54
CA MET A 270 -17.63 0.04 -9.20
C MET A 270 -17.22 1.04 -8.12
N VAL A 271 -16.28 1.92 -8.41
CA VAL A 271 -15.86 2.98 -7.46
C VAL A 271 -16.92 4.08 -7.40
N ALA A 272 -17.48 4.52 -8.54
CA ALA A 272 -18.51 5.55 -8.58
C ALA A 272 -19.83 5.10 -7.92
N LYS A 273 -20.16 3.81 -8.00
CA LYS A 273 -21.36 3.19 -7.41
C LYS A 273 -20.93 2.06 -6.48
N THR A 274 -20.75 2.40 -5.22
CA THR A 274 -20.19 1.49 -4.20
C THR A 274 -21.02 0.23 -3.98
N GLU A 275 -22.31 0.24 -4.33
CA GLU A 275 -23.16 -0.97 -4.31
C GLU A 275 -22.56 -2.14 -5.12
N TYR A 276 -21.92 -1.86 -6.26
CA TYR A 276 -21.24 -2.91 -7.03
C TYR A 276 -19.96 -3.40 -6.34
N THR A 277 -19.27 -2.51 -5.64
CA THR A 277 -18.13 -2.90 -4.79
C THR A 277 -18.59 -3.78 -3.64
N ASP A 278 -19.73 -3.47 -3.00
CA ASP A 278 -20.31 -4.26 -1.92
C ASP A 278 -20.56 -5.70 -2.40
N TRP A 279 -21.24 -5.87 -3.54
CA TRP A 279 -21.48 -7.19 -4.12
C TRP A 279 -20.18 -7.94 -4.45
N PHE A 280 -19.20 -7.25 -5.02
CA PHE A 280 -17.89 -7.86 -5.29
C PHE A 280 -17.23 -8.36 -4.00
N MET A 281 -17.20 -7.53 -2.96
CA MET A 281 -16.60 -7.89 -1.67
C MET A 281 -17.37 -9.01 -0.98
N TYR A 282 -18.72 -9.00 -1.00
CA TYR A 282 -19.54 -10.08 -0.42
C TYR A 282 -19.35 -11.42 -1.10
N ILE A 283 -18.91 -11.45 -2.35
CA ILE A 283 -18.69 -12.69 -3.12
C ILE A 283 -17.25 -13.16 -3.00
N ILE A 284 -16.26 -12.28 -3.24
CA ILE A 284 -14.85 -12.70 -3.40
C ILE A 284 -14.25 -13.26 -2.12
N GLY A 285 -14.57 -12.70 -0.97
CA GLY A 285 -14.08 -13.18 0.33
C GLY A 285 -14.54 -14.58 0.68
N PRO A 286 -15.87 -14.83 0.73
CA PRO A 286 -16.38 -16.17 0.98
C PRO A 286 -15.90 -17.21 -0.04
N VAL A 287 -15.87 -16.88 -1.32
CA VAL A 287 -15.34 -17.78 -2.37
C VAL A 287 -13.88 -18.14 -2.11
N THR A 288 -13.05 -17.15 -1.79
CA THR A 288 -11.63 -17.37 -1.52
C THR A 288 -11.42 -18.18 -0.23
N LEU A 289 -12.24 -17.94 0.79
CA LEU A 289 -12.20 -18.69 2.05
C LEU A 289 -12.62 -20.15 1.85
N ILE A 290 -13.71 -20.39 1.12
CA ILE A 290 -14.18 -21.74 0.77
C ILE A 290 -13.11 -22.49 -0.02
N TYR A 291 -12.49 -21.82 -1.01
CA TYR A 291 -11.37 -22.39 -1.76
C TYR A 291 -10.20 -22.78 -0.85
N LEU A 292 -9.81 -21.92 0.09
CA LEU A 292 -8.73 -22.25 1.03
C LEU A 292 -9.11 -23.43 1.93
N ILE A 293 -10.32 -23.47 2.47
CA ILE A 293 -10.79 -24.58 3.31
C ILE A 293 -10.76 -25.90 2.51
N TYR A 294 -11.18 -25.88 1.25
CA TYR A 294 -11.09 -27.03 0.36
C TYR A 294 -9.63 -27.45 0.13
N GLU A 295 -8.73 -26.51 -0.13
CA GLU A 295 -7.30 -26.82 -0.29
C GLU A 295 -6.70 -27.41 1.01
N MET A 296 -7.08 -26.88 2.18
CA MET A 296 -6.62 -27.40 3.48
C MET A 296 -6.93 -28.88 3.69
N THR A 297 -7.99 -29.42 3.09
CA THR A 297 -8.31 -30.86 3.20
C THR A 297 -7.28 -31.78 2.55
N LYS A 298 -6.40 -31.25 1.70
CA LYS A 298 -5.36 -32.00 0.98
C LYS A 298 -4.04 -32.09 1.74
N TYR A 299 -3.92 -31.40 2.87
CA TYR A 299 -2.68 -31.24 3.61
C TYR A 299 -2.68 -31.99 4.94
N SER A 300 -1.50 -32.20 5.50
CA SER A 300 -1.31 -32.83 6.79
C SER A 300 -1.89 -32.01 7.95
N ALA A 301 -2.22 -32.64 9.06
CA ALA A 301 -2.74 -31.96 10.25
C ALA A 301 -1.78 -30.85 10.78
N VAL A 302 -0.46 -31.01 10.59
CA VAL A 302 0.53 -29.99 10.97
C VAL A 302 0.40 -28.77 10.07
N GLU A 303 0.29 -28.97 8.76
CA GLU A 303 0.15 -27.87 7.79
C GLU A 303 -1.21 -27.17 7.96
N VAL A 304 -2.28 -27.91 8.21
CA VAL A 304 -3.60 -27.35 8.52
C VAL A 304 -3.56 -26.45 9.76
N LYS A 305 -2.84 -26.84 10.82
CA LYS A 305 -2.65 -25.98 12.01
C LYS A 305 -1.94 -24.68 11.66
N LYS A 306 -0.87 -24.73 10.84
CA LYS A 306 -0.17 -23.52 10.38
C LYS A 306 -1.05 -22.62 9.53
N LEU A 307 -1.82 -23.19 8.60
CA LEU A 307 -2.78 -22.44 7.78
C LEU A 307 -3.89 -21.80 8.64
N THR A 308 -4.33 -22.48 9.69
CA THR A 308 -5.28 -21.91 10.66
C THR A 308 -4.66 -20.73 11.42
N ALA A 309 -3.40 -20.82 11.83
CA ALA A 309 -2.68 -19.68 12.40
C ALA A 309 -2.59 -18.50 11.42
N ALA A 310 -2.30 -18.77 10.14
CA ALA A 310 -2.26 -17.74 9.10
C ALA A 310 -3.65 -17.06 8.92
N LEU A 311 -4.75 -17.80 8.99
CA LEU A 311 -6.10 -17.23 8.97
C LEU A 311 -6.37 -16.29 10.15
N VAL A 312 -5.86 -16.59 11.35
CA VAL A 312 -5.97 -15.68 12.51
C VAL A 312 -5.26 -14.36 12.18
N PHE A 313 -4.04 -14.39 11.64
CA PHE A 313 -3.34 -13.17 11.23
C PHE A 313 -4.08 -12.40 10.14
N ILE A 314 -4.69 -13.10 9.18
CA ILE A 314 -5.49 -12.48 8.11
C ILE A 314 -6.68 -11.72 8.71
N VAL A 315 -7.47 -12.35 9.60
CA VAL A 315 -8.64 -11.72 10.24
C VAL A 315 -8.22 -10.47 11.04
N PHE A 316 -7.21 -10.60 11.89
CA PHE A 316 -6.73 -9.44 12.65
C PHE A 316 -6.08 -8.36 11.78
N SER A 317 -5.48 -8.73 10.64
CA SER A 317 -4.99 -7.76 9.66
C SER A 317 -6.13 -6.94 9.04
N ILE A 318 -7.25 -7.56 8.67
CA ILE A 318 -8.44 -6.84 8.19
C ILE A 318 -8.88 -5.80 9.22
N ILE A 319 -9.03 -6.21 10.48
CA ILE A 319 -9.48 -5.33 11.57
C ILE A 319 -8.48 -4.17 11.79
N PHE A 320 -7.18 -4.48 11.80
CA PHE A 320 -6.14 -3.46 12.00
C PHE A 320 -6.18 -2.40 10.90
N TRP A 321 -6.19 -2.83 9.63
CA TRP A 321 -6.20 -1.90 8.50
C TRP A 321 -7.52 -1.13 8.40
N ALA A 322 -8.65 -1.72 8.80
CA ALA A 322 -9.93 -1.01 8.88
C ALA A 322 -9.88 0.20 9.83
N PHE A 323 -9.14 0.09 10.93
CA PHE A 323 -8.95 1.21 11.86
C PHE A 323 -7.84 2.14 11.40
N PHE A 324 -6.69 1.62 10.99
CA PHE A 324 -5.53 2.40 10.59
C PHE A 324 -5.82 3.32 9.39
N GLU A 325 -6.58 2.83 8.42
CA GLU A 325 -6.80 3.52 7.13
C GLU A 325 -7.86 4.63 7.18
N GLN A 326 -8.26 5.06 8.38
CA GLN A 326 -9.08 6.25 8.56
C GLN A 326 -8.40 7.54 8.08
N SER A 327 -7.08 7.51 7.89
CA SER A 327 -6.27 8.68 7.47
C SER A 327 -6.72 9.32 6.16
N GLY A 328 -7.17 8.54 5.20
CA GLY A 328 -7.66 9.08 3.91
C GLY A 328 -9.17 9.27 3.86
N GLY A 329 -9.90 8.81 4.85
CA GLY A 329 -11.35 8.93 5.01
C GLY A 329 -11.72 9.92 6.11
N SER A 330 -12.23 9.41 7.24
CA SER A 330 -12.76 10.22 8.34
C SER A 330 -11.76 11.21 8.92
N LEU A 331 -10.49 10.85 9.09
CA LEU A 331 -9.47 11.76 9.62
C LEU A 331 -9.13 12.89 8.63
N SER A 332 -9.26 12.65 7.31
CA SER A 332 -9.08 13.71 6.30
C SER A 332 -10.18 14.76 6.38
N LEU A 333 -11.44 14.35 6.57
CA LEU A 333 -12.56 15.27 6.75
C LEU A 333 -12.54 15.95 8.11
N PHE A 334 -12.16 15.22 9.16
CA PHE A 334 -11.94 15.81 10.49
C PHE A 334 -10.85 16.88 10.44
N ALA A 335 -9.74 16.63 9.74
CA ALA A 335 -8.68 17.62 9.57
C ALA A 335 -9.16 18.88 8.83
N ALA A 336 -10.03 18.71 7.82
CA ALA A 336 -10.58 19.82 7.07
C ALA A 336 -11.59 20.65 7.86
N ASN A 337 -12.42 20.00 8.70
CA ASN A 337 -13.57 20.62 9.34
C ASN A 337 -13.27 21.12 10.77
N ASN A 338 -12.31 20.49 11.47
CA ASN A 338 -12.21 20.61 12.93
C ASN A 338 -10.80 20.90 13.47
N LEU A 339 -9.74 20.95 12.65
CA LEU A 339 -8.41 21.26 13.15
C LEU A 339 -8.01 22.71 12.89
N ASP A 340 -7.36 23.32 13.89
CA ASP A 340 -6.66 24.58 13.68
C ASP A 340 -5.43 24.37 12.76
N ASN A 341 -4.84 25.46 12.28
CA ASN A 341 -3.69 25.42 11.38
C ASN A 341 -2.36 25.71 12.09
N LYS A 342 -2.32 25.63 13.43
CA LYS A 342 -1.13 25.96 14.23
C LYS A 342 -0.50 24.71 14.83
N LEU A 343 0.68 24.37 14.37
CA LEU A 343 1.51 23.32 14.95
C LEU A 343 2.53 23.95 15.90
N LEU A 344 2.70 23.34 17.07
CA LEU A 344 3.56 23.84 18.16
C LEU A 344 3.25 25.30 18.55
N GLY A 345 2.00 25.68 18.40
CA GLY A 345 1.47 26.99 18.75
C GLY A 345 1.86 28.15 17.82
N THR A 346 2.84 27.98 16.93
CA THR A 346 3.42 29.08 16.13
C THR A 346 3.56 28.77 14.64
N LEU A 347 3.74 27.51 14.25
CA LEU A 347 3.98 27.13 12.86
C LEU A 347 2.65 26.96 12.13
N GLU A 348 2.35 27.84 11.19
CA GLU A 348 1.17 27.72 10.35
C GLU A 348 1.39 26.67 9.25
N VAL A 349 0.55 25.63 9.25
CA VAL A 349 0.60 24.50 8.31
C VAL A 349 -0.81 24.06 7.93
N ASP A 350 -0.95 23.43 6.76
CA ASP A 350 -2.21 22.83 6.33
C ASP A 350 -2.53 21.56 7.14
N PRO A 351 -3.66 21.51 7.89
CA PRO A 351 -4.04 20.33 8.67
C PRO A 351 -4.21 19.05 7.83
N ASN A 352 -4.74 19.16 6.62
CA ASN A 352 -4.83 18.00 5.71
C ASN A 352 -3.45 17.56 5.21
N GLY A 353 -2.55 18.51 4.97
CA GLY A 353 -1.15 18.22 4.66
C GLY A 353 -0.49 17.45 5.80
N VAL A 354 -0.68 17.89 7.05
CA VAL A 354 -0.18 17.17 8.25
C VAL A 354 -0.81 15.79 8.36
N ASN A 355 -2.13 15.65 8.19
CA ASN A 355 -2.83 14.36 8.19
C ASN A 355 -2.20 13.35 7.23
N ASN A 356 -1.85 13.79 6.02
CA ASN A 356 -1.27 12.92 4.99
C ASN A 356 0.22 12.61 5.20
N ALA A 357 0.95 13.51 5.85
CA ALA A 357 2.41 13.49 5.94
C ALA A 357 2.95 12.96 7.28
N ALA A 358 2.22 13.14 8.38
CA ALA A 358 2.70 12.90 9.74
C ALA A 358 3.15 11.44 9.96
N ASN A 359 2.36 10.47 9.54
CA ASN A 359 2.72 9.05 9.67
C ASN A 359 4.05 8.74 8.98
N SER A 360 4.22 9.16 7.72
CA SER A 360 5.45 8.92 6.96
C SER A 360 6.67 9.58 7.59
N LEU A 361 6.53 10.79 8.13
CA LEU A 361 7.59 11.47 8.87
C LEU A 361 8.00 10.65 10.10
N PHE A 362 7.03 10.21 10.89
CA PHE A 362 7.30 9.42 12.08
C PHE A 362 7.87 8.04 11.77
N VAL A 363 7.44 7.38 10.69
CA VAL A 363 8.05 6.13 10.23
C VAL A 363 9.52 6.32 9.90
N ILE A 364 9.89 7.38 9.18
CA ILE A 364 11.30 7.67 8.84
C ILE A 364 12.16 7.79 10.11
N ILE A 365 11.63 8.48 11.13
CA ILE A 365 12.36 8.73 12.38
C ILE A 365 12.37 7.50 13.29
N PHE A 366 11.24 6.86 13.50
CA PHE A 366 11.06 5.87 14.58
C PHE A 366 11.22 4.41 14.14
N ALA A 367 11.11 4.07 12.84
CA ALA A 367 11.33 2.70 12.41
C ALA A 367 12.74 2.18 12.73
N PRO A 368 13.84 2.94 12.49
CA PRO A 368 15.18 2.53 12.91
C PRO A 368 15.31 2.37 14.43
N LEU A 369 14.73 3.28 15.19
CA LEU A 369 14.79 3.27 16.66
C LEU A 369 14.06 2.05 17.24
N LEU A 370 12.86 1.75 16.75
CA LEU A 370 12.10 0.57 17.17
C LEU A 370 12.82 -0.73 16.77
N GLY A 371 13.44 -0.76 15.60
CA GLY A 371 14.29 -1.87 15.17
C GLY A 371 15.44 -2.14 16.15
N LEU A 372 16.12 -1.10 16.64
CA LEU A 372 17.16 -1.21 17.67
C LEU A 372 16.59 -1.71 19.01
N ILE A 373 15.39 -1.27 19.39
CA ILE A 373 14.70 -1.76 20.59
C ILE A 373 14.43 -3.27 20.48
N TRP A 374 13.90 -3.75 19.35
CA TRP A 374 13.66 -5.17 19.14
C TRP A 374 14.95 -5.99 19.21
N ILE A 375 16.04 -5.52 18.59
CA ILE A 375 17.36 -6.18 18.66
C ILE A 375 17.87 -6.24 20.11
N TRP A 376 17.72 -5.16 20.87
CA TRP A 376 18.12 -5.09 22.29
C TRP A 376 17.30 -6.07 23.14
N MET A 377 15.97 -6.14 22.95
CA MET A 377 15.09 -7.08 23.64
C MET A 377 15.40 -8.53 23.29
N SER A 378 15.68 -8.80 22.00
CA SER A 378 16.06 -10.13 21.53
C SER A 378 17.34 -10.63 22.17
N LYS A 379 18.38 -9.77 22.25
CA LYS A 379 19.63 -10.11 22.96
C LYS A 379 19.41 -10.45 24.44
N ARG A 380 18.39 -9.85 25.07
CA ARG A 380 18.01 -10.13 26.46
C ARG A 380 17.01 -11.26 26.63
N LYS A 381 16.55 -11.88 25.54
CA LYS A 381 15.52 -12.94 25.51
C LYS A 381 14.16 -12.50 26.10
N ILE A 382 13.85 -11.20 26.03
CA ILE A 382 12.58 -10.60 26.48
C ILE A 382 11.75 -10.06 25.32
N GLU A 383 12.15 -10.35 24.09
CA GLU A 383 11.42 -9.95 22.89
C GLU A 383 10.05 -10.62 22.83
N PRO A 384 8.96 -9.85 22.68
CA PRO A 384 7.62 -10.41 22.52
C PRO A 384 7.55 -11.27 21.25
N ASN A 385 6.81 -12.37 21.33
CA ASN A 385 6.55 -13.17 20.12
C ASN A 385 5.72 -12.42 19.09
N THR A 386 5.70 -12.92 17.86
CA THR A 386 5.02 -12.31 16.71
C THR A 386 3.55 -11.97 16.98
N VAL A 387 2.80 -12.86 17.66
CA VAL A 387 1.37 -12.65 17.96
C VAL A 387 1.19 -11.52 18.96
N VAL A 388 2.05 -11.46 19.99
CA VAL A 388 2.02 -10.37 20.99
C VAL A 388 2.41 -9.03 20.36
N LYS A 389 3.42 -8.98 19.48
CA LYS A 389 3.75 -7.75 18.73
C LYS A 389 2.56 -7.24 17.94
N PHE A 390 1.84 -8.14 17.28
CA PHE A 390 0.63 -7.80 16.55
C PHE A 390 -0.46 -7.24 17.49
N GLY A 391 -0.64 -7.85 18.68
CA GLY A 391 -1.55 -7.36 19.71
C GLY A 391 -1.13 -5.99 20.27
N LEU A 392 0.18 -5.74 20.48
CA LEU A 392 0.69 -4.42 20.86
C LEU A 392 0.37 -3.35 19.82
N GLY A 393 0.39 -3.70 18.52
CA GLY A 393 -0.04 -2.80 17.45
C GLY A 393 -1.47 -2.29 17.66
N PHE A 394 -2.38 -3.15 18.05
CA PHE A 394 -3.76 -2.78 18.39
C PHE A 394 -3.85 -1.90 19.65
N LEU A 395 -3.04 -2.17 20.67
CA LEU A 395 -3.05 -1.35 21.89
C LEU A 395 -2.56 0.07 21.61
N PHE A 396 -1.52 0.24 20.81
CA PHE A 396 -1.09 1.56 20.36
C PHE A 396 -2.18 2.24 19.52
N LEU A 397 -2.83 1.51 18.62
CA LEU A 397 -3.92 2.04 17.81
C LEU A 397 -5.10 2.47 18.67
N SER A 398 -5.45 1.69 19.71
CA SER A 398 -6.46 2.05 20.71
C SER A 398 -6.10 3.36 21.41
N LEU A 399 -4.86 3.49 21.89
CA LEU A 399 -4.39 4.71 22.55
C LEU A 399 -4.45 5.92 21.61
N ALA A 400 -4.05 5.73 20.35
CA ALA A 400 -4.09 6.79 19.34
C ALA A 400 -5.53 7.28 19.10
N PHE A 401 -6.48 6.37 18.91
CA PHE A 401 -7.89 6.74 18.73
C PHE A 401 -8.49 7.36 20.00
N TYR A 402 -8.03 6.96 21.16
CA TYR A 402 -8.40 7.64 22.40
C TYR A 402 -7.88 9.08 22.45
N ILE A 403 -6.67 9.35 21.96
CA ILE A 403 -6.12 10.70 21.83
C ILE A 403 -6.93 11.51 20.81
N PHE A 404 -7.28 10.94 19.65
CA PHE A 404 -8.18 11.61 18.69
C PHE A 404 -9.53 11.95 19.30
N TYR A 405 -10.13 11.04 20.06
CA TYR A 405 -11.35 11.33 20.83
C TYR A 405 -11.14 12.48 21.81
N TYR A 406 -10.02 12.47 22.54
CA TYR A 406 -9.74 13.41 23.60
C TYR A 406 -9.50 14.84 23.10
N THR A 407 -9.19 15.03 21.80
CA THR A 407 -9.02 16.35 21.18
C THR A 407 -10.23 17.26 21.36
N ARG A 408 -11.45 16.70 21.49
CA ARG A 408 -12.69 17.47 21.68
C ARG A 408 -12.66 18.39 22.89
N TYR A 409 -11.92 18.02 23.94
CA TYR A 409 -11.85 18.80 25.16
C TYR A 409 -10.95 20.05 25.05
N PHE A 410 -10.23 20.19 23.96
CA PHE A 410 -9.41 21.35 23.61
C PHE A 410 -10.05 22.21 22.52
N ALA A 411 -11.27 21.87 22.11
CA ALA A 411 -11.95 22.59 21.05
C ALA A 411 -12.43 23.97 21.54
N ASN A 412 -12.34 24.97 20.67
CA ASN A 412 -12.92 26.27 20.87
C ASN A 412 -14.45 26.25 20.60
N MET A 413 -15.13 27.39 20.83
CA MET A 413 -16.57 27.51 20.59
C MET A 413 -17.00 27.31 19.12
N GLN A 414 -16.08 27.47 18.17
CA GLN A 414 -16.30 27.22 16.75
C GLN A 414 -16.13 25.73 16.37
N GLY A 415 -15.79 24.85 17.29
CA GLY A 415 -15.56 23.43 17.04
C GLY A 415 -14.19 23.12 16.42
N MET A 416 -13.23 24.06 16.52
CA MET A 416 -11.86 23.86 16.07
C MET A 416 -11.00 23.36 17.23
N THR A 417 -10.25 22.29 17.03
CA THR A 417 -9.39 21.66 18.05
C THR A 417 -7.93 21.62 17.61
N SER A 418 -7.05 21.25 18.55
CA SER A 418 -5.61 21.36 18.41
C SER A 418 -5.00 20.38 17.42
N LEU A 419 -4.25 20.90 16.44
CA LEU A 419 -3.40 20.13 15.52
C LEU A 419 -2.26 19.40 16.25
N ASP A 420 -1.78 19.91 17.40
CA ASP A 420 -0.71 19.27 18.16
C ASP A 420 -1.15 17.92 18.73
N PHE A 421 -2.34 17.85 19.35
CA PHE A 421 -2.87 16.58 19.86
C PHE A 421 -3.19 15.60 18.74
N PHE A 422 -3.67 16.10 17.61
CA PHE A 422 -3.88 15.28 16.41
C PHE A 422 -2.57 14.69 15.90
N THR A 423 -1.50 15.49 15.84
CA THR A 423 -0.17 15.04 15.42
C THR A 423 0.43 14.04 16.43
N LEU A 424 0.21 14.25 17.74
CA LEU A 424 0.60 13.30 18.79
C LEU A 424 -0.11 11.95 18.61
N ALA A 425 -1.40 11.95 18.27
CA ALA A 425 -2.12 10.71 17.97
C ALA A 425 -1.49 9.96 16.79
N TYR A 426 -1.07 10.66 15.73
CA TYR A 426 -0.35 10.06 14.60
C TYR A 426 0.99 9.44 14.97
N LEU A 427 1.72 10.04 15.91
CA LEU A 427 2.93 9.43 16.46
C LEU A 427 2.61 8.06 17.07
N VAL A 428 1.54 7.98 17.86
CA VAL A 428 1.11 6.73 18.51
C VAL A 428 0.59 5.71 17.48
N VAL A 429 -0.19 6.15 16.48
CA VAL A 429 -0.60 5.32 15.33
C VAL A 429 0.61 4.67 14.67
N THR A 430 1.68 5.44 14.47
CA THR A 430 2.91 4.96 13.82
C THR A 430 3.59 3.85 14.62
N PHE A 431 3.63 3.94 15.95
CA PHE A 431 4.14 2.83 16.77
C PHE A 431 3.29 1.57 16.61
N GLY A 432 1.96 1.71 16.49
CA GLY A 432 1.06 0.59 16.19
C GLY A 432 1.40 -0.08 14.86
N GLU A 433 1.59 0.70 13.81
CA GLU A 433 1.98 0.21 12.49
C GLU A 433 3.33 -0.51 12.51
N LEU A 434 4.34 0.08 13.15
CA LEU A 434 5.69 -0.49 13.20
C LEU A 434 5.78 -1.80 13.99
N CYS A 435 4.81 -2.08 14.87
CA CYS A 435 4.69 -3.39 15.52
C CYS A 435 4.19 -4.48 14.58
N LEU A 436 3.46 -4.15 13.51
CA LEU A 436 2.74 -5.08 12.65
C LEU A 436 3.33 -5.21 11.25
N SER A 437 3.66 -4.09 10.62
CA SER A 437 4.06 -4.04 9.20
C SER A 437 5.21 -4.98 8.80
N PRO A 438 6.28 -5.18 9.60
CA PRO A 438 7.38 -6.06 9.21
C PRO A 438 7.01 -7.55 9.17
N ILE A 439 5.89 -7.94 9.79
CA ILE A 439 5.54 -9.33 10.05
C ILE A 439 4.76 -9.93 8.88
N GLY A 440 3.83 -9.18 8.29
CA GLY A 440 2.74 -9.65 7.44
C GLY A 440 3.09 -10.65 6.35
N LEU A 441 3.77 -10.23 5.29
CA LEU A 441 4.09 -11.12 4.16
C LEU A 441 5.06 -12.24 4.55
N SER A 442 5.99 -11.98 5.48
CA SER A 442 6.94 -12.98 5.94
C SER A 442 6.25 -14.13 6.66
N ILE A 443 5.26 -13.83 7.53
CA ILE A 443 4.56 -14.88 8.27
C ILE A 443 3.68 -15.73 7.35
N MET A 444 3.06 -15.14 6.32
CA MET A 444 2.27 -15.88 5.34
C MET A 444 3.10 -16.92 4.60
N THR A 445 4.31 -16.57 4.17
CA THR A 445 5.20 -17.51 3.48
C THR A 445 5.73 -18.60 4.40
N LYS A 446 5.99 -18.29 5.67
CA LYS A 446 6.49 -19.27 6.66
C LYS A 446 5.44 -20.27 7.12
N LEU A 447 4.16 -19.83 7.21
CA LEU A 447 3.06 -20.69 7.66
C LEU A 447 2.42 -21.50 6.52
N SER A 448 2.82 -21.27 5.26
CA SER A 448 2.19 -21.90 4.11
C SER A 448 3.06 -22.98 3.47
N PRO A 449 2.47 -24.11 3.05
CA PRO A 449 3.13 -25.06 2.16
C PRO A 449 3.57 -24.35 0.86
N LYS A 450 4.70 -24.77 0.28
CA LYS A 450 5.27 -24.15 -0.93
C LYS A 450 4.25 -23.99 -2.07
N ALA A 451 3.38 -24.99 -2.27
CA ALA A 451 2.36 -24.98 -3.31
C ALA A 451 1.25 -23.93 -3.07
N LEU A 452 0.98 -23.54 -1.81
CA LEU A 452 -0.05 -22.56 -1.45
C LEU A 452 0.49 -21.16 -1.16
N GLN A 453 1.80 -20.93 -1.20
CA GLN A 453 2.38 -19.62 -0.86
C GLN A 453 1.79 -18.48 -1.71
N GLY A 454 1.60 -18.69 -3.02
CA GLY A 454 0.98 -17.69 -3.89
C GLY A 454 -0.47 -17.38 -3.51
N VAL A 455 -1.25 -18.40 -3.14
CA VAL A 455 -2.63 -18.23 -2.67
C VAL A 455 -2.67 -17.45 -1.36
N MET A 456 -1.83 -17.80 -0.39
CA MET A 456 -1.77 -17.15 0.91
C MET A 456 -1.30 -15.71 0.84
N MET A 457 -0.35 -15.40 -0.06
CA MET A 457 0.03 -14.02 -0.36
C MET A 457 -1.13 -13.24 -1.01
N GLY A 458 -1.86 -13.88 -1.93
CA GLY A 458 -3.09 -13.30 -2.49
C GLY A 458 -4.14 -13.00 -1.43
N MET A 459 -4.35 -13.91 -0.50
CA MET A 459 -5.27 -13.70 0.64
C MET A 459 -4.81 -12.57 1.57
N TRP A 460 -3.50 -12.39 1.76
CA TRP A 460 -2.97 -11.25 2.52
C TRP A 460 -3.28 -9.91 1.85
N PHE A 461 -3.11 -9.80 0.53
CA PHE A 461 -3.50 -8.60 -0.21
C PHE A 461 -5.02 -8.39 -0.21
N LEU A 462 -5.78 -9.46 -0.32
CA LEU A 462 -7.23 -9.40 -0.21
C LEU A 462 -7.67 -8.97 1.20
N ALA A 463 -6.99 -9.41 2.26
CA ALA A 463 -7.21 -8.93 3.61
C ALA A 463 -6.98 -7.42 3.73
N SER A 464 -5.91 -6.90 3.11
CA SER A 464 -5.67 -5.46 3.04
C SER A 464 -6.79 -4.72 2.27
N ALA A 465 -7.28 -5.30 1.17
CA ALA A 465 -8.43 -4.76 0.43
C ALA A 465 -9.69 -4.69 1.29
N TYR A 466 -9.98 -5.75 2.05
CA TYR A 466 -11.09 -5.76 3.02
C TYR A 466 -10.91 -4.74 4.14
N GLY A 467 -9.68 -4.56 4.62
CA GLY A 467 -9.37 -3.52 5.60
C GLY A 467 -9.69 -2.12 5.09
N GLN A 468 -9.29 -1.81 3.84
CA GLN A 468 -9.60 -0.54 3.19
C GLN A 468 -11.11 -0.33 2.97
N TYR A 469 -11.78 -1.36 2.47
CA TYR A 469 -13.24 -1.35 2.30
C TYR A 469 -13.97 -1.10 3.62
N ALA A 470 -13.61 -1.83 4.67
CA ALA A 470 -14.16 -1.66 6.01
C ALA A 470 -13.84 -0.28 6.61
N ALA A 471 -12.65 0.28 6.31
CA ALA A 471 -12.31 1.65 6.71
C ALA A 471 -13.28 2.68 6.14
N GLY A 472 -13.68 2.54 4.87
CA GLY A 472 -14.68 3.39 4.24
C GLY A 472 -16.03 3.30 4.94
N ILE A 473 -16.52 2.09 5.25
CA ILE A 473 -17.78 1.86 5.97
C ILE A 473 -17.73 2.49 7.38
N LEU A 474 -16.64 2.25 8.11
CA LEU A 474 -16.46 2.83 9.45
C LEU A 474 -16.40 4.36 9.39
N GLY A 475 -15.70 4.92 8.42
CA GLY A 475 -15.61 6.38 8.21
C GLY A 475 -16.98 6.99 7.88
N ALA A 476 -17.76 6.35 7.02
CA ALA A 476 -19.13 6.78 6.70
C ALA A 476 -20.04 6.78 7.94
N GLY A 477 -19.89 5.77 8.80
CA GLY A 477 -20.65 5.67 10.07
C GLY A 477 -20.29 6.73 11.13
N MET A 478 -19.22 7.50 10.95
CA MET A 478 -18.80 8.58 11.86
C MET A 478 -19.29 9.96 11.43
N VAL A 479 -19.89 10.08 10.25
CA VAL A 479 -20.39 11.33 9.73
C VAL A 479 -21.65 11.73 10.47
N SER A 480 -21.81 13.04 10.73
CA SER A 480 -23.07 13.57 11.29
C SER A 480 -24.24 13.29 10.34
N PRO A 481 -25.36 12.76 10.83
CA PRO A 481 -26.54 12.54 9.98
C PRO A 481 -27.19 13.85 9.48
N ASN A 482 -26.85 14.99 10.07
CA ASN A 482 -27.32 16.29 9.66
C ASN A 482 -26.36 16.92 8.65
N GLU A 483 -26.78 17.07 7.39
CA GLU A 483 -25.98 17.68 6.32
C GLU A 483 -25.58 19.15 6.63
N SER A 484 -26.41 19.85 7.40
CA SER A 484 -26.17 21.23 7.84
C SER A 484 -25.46 21.32 9.18
N ALA A 485 -24.83 20.23 9.67
CA ALA A 485 -24.16 20.18 10.96
C ALA A 485 -23.07 21.25 11.06
N SER A 486 -23.06 21.96 12.17
CA SER A 486 -21.98 22.88 12.54
C SER A 486 -20.65 22.11 12.75
N ALA A 487 -19.52 22.81 12.68
CA ALA A 487 -18.23 22.20 12.98
C ALA A 487 -18.18 21.56 14.38
N ALA A 488 -18.87 22.14 15.37
CA ALA A 488 -18.97 21.57 16.70
C ALA A 488 -19.76 20.24 16.72
N GLU A 489 -20.85 20.12 15.96
CA GLU A 489 -21.61 18.88 15.83
C GLU A 489 -20.80 17.80 15.08
N LYS A 490 -20.09 18.19 14.02
CA LYS A 490 -19.16 17.30 13.30
C LYS A 490 -18.03 16.80 14.20
N LEU A 491 -17.43 17.69 15.01
CA LEU A 491 -16.42 17.34 16.00
C LEU A 491 -16.93 16.24 16.94
N ILE A 492 -18.14 16.36 17.45
CA ILE A 492 -18.73 15.38 18.36
C ILE A 492 -18.93 14.04 17.63
N ALA A 493 -19.51 14.06 16.43
CA ALA A 493 -19.78 12.85 15.65
C ALA A 493 -18.48 12.06 15.35
N TYR A 494 -17.46 12.72 14.80
CA TYR A 494 -16.18 12.08 14.52
C TYR A 494 -15.49 11.54 15.78
N THR A 495 -15.43 12.35 16.84
CA THR A 495 -14.72 11.95 18.06
C THR A 495 -15.46 10.85 18.82
N ASP A 496 -16.80 10.76 18.76
CA ASP A 496 -17.54 9.60 19.29
C ASP A 496 -17.21 8.33 18.49
N GLY A 497 -17.09 8.43 17.19
CA GLY A 497 -16.60 7.33 16.35
C GLY A 497 -15.18 6.89 16.72
N TYR A 498 -14.26 7.83 16.94
CA TYR A 498 -12.89 7.52 17.37
C TYR A 498 -12.86 6.86 18.76
N LYS A 499 -13.73 7.26 19.68
CA LYS A 499 -13.89 6.57 20.97
C LYS A 499 -14.31 5.10 20.76
N GLN A 500 -15.25 4.84 19.86
CA GLN A 500 -15.68 3.47 19.55
C GLN A 500 -14.53 2.67 18.94
N LEU A 501 -13.79 3.23 17.97
CA LEU A 501 -12.62 2.57 17.40
C LEU A 501 -11.53 2.29 18.44
N SER A 502 -11.31 3.19 19.38
CA SER A 502 -10.39 2.97 20.51
C SER A 502 -10.80 1.73 21.32
N ILE A 503 -12.07 1.61 21.65
CA ILE A 503 -12.58 0.46 22.42
C ILE A 503 -12.45 -0.83 21.59
N TYR A 504 -12.83 -0.83 20.33
CA TYR A 504 -12.73 -2.00 19.46
C TYR A 504 -11.28 -2.45 19.28
N ALA A 505 -10.35 -1.51 19.10
CA ALA A 505 -8.92 -1.81 19.01
C ALA A 505 -8.37 -2.37 20.33
N LEU A 506 -8.80 -1.82 21.47
CA LEU A 506 -8.44 -2.35 22.81
C LEU A 506 -8.86 -3.81 22.94
N VAL A 507 -10.12 -4.09 22.65
CA VAL A 507 -10.67 -5.45 22.72
C VAL A 507 -9.92 -6.39 21.79
N ALA A 508 -9.70 -6.00 20.53
CA ALA A 508 -8.96 -6.81 19.55
C ALA A 508 -7.51 -7.10 20.02
N GLY A 509 -6.81 -6.09 20.56
CA GLY A 509 -5.45 -6.25 21.09
C GLY A 509 -5.39 -7.20 22.29
N VAL A 510 -6.29 -7.01 23.26
CA VAL A 510 -6.37 -7.87 24.45
C VAL A 510 -6.73 -9.30 24.07
N VAL A 511 -7.72 -9.50 23.20
CA VAL A 511 -8.10 -10.84 22.70
C VAL A 511 -6.92 -11.52 22.02
N LEU A 512 -6.23 -10.82 21.10
CA LEU A 512 -5.10 -11.39 20.37
C LEU A 512 -3.93 -11.77 21.30
N ILE A 513 -3.63 -10.95 22.29
CA ILE A 513 -2.61 -11.25 23.31
C ILE A 513 -3.05 -12.46 24.17
N ALA A 514 -4.32 -12.51 24.58
CA ALA A 514 -4.84 -13.60 25.39
C ALA A 514 -4.81 -14.95 24.65
N ILE A 515 -5.14 -14.96 23.33
CA ILE A 515 -5.08 -16.18 22.52
C ILE A 515 -3.67 -16.50 21.99
N SER A 516 -2.67 -15.65 22.25
CA SER A 516 -1.30 -15.85 21.78
C SER A 516 -0.72 -17.25 22.06
N PRO A 517 -0.92 -17.86 23.26
CA PRO A 517 -0.41 -19.22 23.50
C PRO A 517 -1.05 -20.27 22.57
N LEU A 518 -2.34 -20.11 22.24
CA LEU A 518 -3.06 -20.98 21.31
C LEU A 518 -2.54 -20.82 19.88
N VAL A 519 -2.44 -19.58 19.39
CA VAL A 519 -1.94 -19.30 18.04
C VAL A 519 -0.50 -19.82 17.88
N ARG A 520 0.35 -19.64 18.86
CA ARG A 520 1.72 -20.19 18.86
C ARG A 520 1.74 -21.73 18.76
N LYS A 521 0.83 -22.44 19.44
CA LYS A 521 0.70 -23.89 19.27
C LYS A 521 0.30 -24.28 17.85
N LEU A 522 -0.54 -23.46 17.19
CA LEU A 522 -0.92 -23.68 15.80
C LEU A 522 0.24 -23.39 14.84
N MET A 523 1.12 -22.45 15.15
CA MET A 523 2.28 -22.07 14.32
C MET A 523 3.37 -23.18 14.31
N GLN A 524 3.31 -24.14 15.20
CA GLN A 524 4.27 -25.24 15.34
C GLN A 524 5.73 -24.72 15.55
N GLU A 525 6.67 -25.12 14.69
CA GLU A 525 8.09 -24.69 14.72
C GLU A 525 8.32 -23.25 14.22
N VAL A 526 7.34 -22.60 13.62
CA VAL A 526 7.46 -21.22 13.12
C VAL A 526 7.40 -20.23 14.29
N LYS A 527 8.44 -19.39 14.42
CA LYS A 527 8.57 -18.40 15.49
C LYS A 527 8.39 -16.98 14.97
#